data_9bcada42770c9575631ed91a31811069
#
_entry.id   9bcada42770c9575631ed91a31811069
#
_cell.length_a   1.000
_cell.length_b   1.000
_cell.length_c   1.000
_cell.angle_alpha   90.00
_cell.angle_beta   90.00
_cell.angle_gamma   90.00
#
_symmetry.space_group_name_H-M   'P 1'
#
loop_
_entity.id
_entity.type
_entity.pdbx_description
1 polymer ?
#
loop_
_entity_poly.entity_id
_entity_poly.type
_entity_poly.pdbx_seq_one_letter_code
_entity_poly.pdbx_strand_id
1 'polypeptide(L)'
;MSVIGNIPLTSLTTLVIVGALALAALLGGAALLARSEPSRCPGRARRWLGRTAILLVPTILLASAGGLVFNRSLVLVKTSGDLGNLIMSTVVGSTTQTGGEADVEAQSAPASELDATFTTADDGMLETTWTGPSSGITQPVDVITPTGYSTTDGKTYGVIELLHGYPGGPDGILQGLGIQQELDKAIAAGIIPPAIVVAPGLNVDEEAHDCADIEGRPAVYTWVSHDVPEMIRHNFPNTTSNRDGWMIGGFSAGAYCAIWTALRTPQTYGAAASLSGYDTQIEGQMTNQGDQYLADNTLSTMLANRTPDGLRIYAMAAGDDAVGGAYTALKMASAVKAPDSVTTDVPPTGGHTGPLWSEHIPNLLAWWGSSDRVARAVGAAPTAATAQSSEAYESVVPVTTVTHEVRPTAPNGYVTLGILIVGVLISLVLAWHFAPRWQPQRHDEGTDEEHGEHHARHRAQRSGRFNTLPRPALSALAYLGRLTALSAAVGSAAALIGIASNMVGGFYTSWSSIAESFVAGLR
;
A
#
# COMPACT_ATOMS: atom_id res chain seq x y z
N MET A 1 -10.62 14.44 -22.00
CA MET A 1 -9.49 13.85 -21.28
C MET A 1 -10.11 12.83 -20.33
N SER A 2 -9.86 11.62 -20.25
CA SER A 2 -9.01 10.74 -21.04
C SER A 2 -9.30 9.30 -20.61
N VAL A 3 -9.46 8.43 -21.54
CA VAL A 3 -9.46 6.97 -21.31
C VAL A 3 -8.24 6.51 -20.49
N ILE A 4 -7.16 7.29 -20.48
CA ILE A 4 -5.90 6.96 -19.78
C ILE A 4 -6.01 7.16 -18.25
N GLY A 5 -6.82 8.10 -17.76
CA GLY A 5 -6.98 8.35 -16.31
C GLY A 5 -7.80 7.30 -15.55
N ASN A 6 -8.47 6.37 -16.24
CA ASN A 6 -9.39 5.41 -15.64
C ASN A 6 -8.96 3.94 -15.83
N ILE A 7 -7.66 3.66 -16.06
CA ILE A 7 -7.19 2.28 -16.15
C ILE A 7 -7.15 1.69 -14.72
N PRO A 8 -7.90 0.62 -14.43
CA PRO A 8 -7.92 0.02 -13.09
C PRO A 8 -6.60 -0.73 -12.81
N LEU A 9 -5.81 -0.24 -11.86
CA LEU A 9 -4.50 -0.78 -11.51
C LEU A 9 -4.57 -1.98 -10.55
N THR A 10 -5.73 -2.23 -9.96
CA THR A 10 -5.99 -3.40 -9.11
C THR A 10 -6.56 -4.59 -9.88
N SER A 11 -6.88 -4.44 -11.17
CA SER A 11 -7.51 -5.48 -11.96
C SER A 11 -6.50 -6.54 -12.45
N LEU A 12 -6.91 -7.82 -12.42
CA LEU A 12 -6.13 -8.92 -12.97
C LEU A 12 -5.87 -8.74 -14.47
N THR A 13 -6.83 -8.16 -15.20
CA THR A 13 -6.70 -7.88 -16.63
C THR A 13 -5.55 -6.92 -16.91
N THR A 14 -5.43 -5.84 -16.14
CA THR A 14 -4.32 -4.87 -16.27
C THR A 14 -2.98 -5.55 -15.97
N LEU A 15 -2.89 -6.36 -14.92
CA LEU A 15 -1.70 -7.12 -14.57
C LEU A 15 -1.29 -8.08 -15.71
N VAL A 16 -2.22 -8.84 -16.25
CA VAL A 16 -1.96 -9.78 -17.36
C VAL A 16 -1.50 -9.05 -18.62
N ILE A 17 -2.11 -7.91 -18.97
CA ILE A 17 -1.69 -7.10 -20.12
C ILE A 17 -0.26 -6.60 -19.95
N VAL A 18 0.07 -5.98 -18.79
CA VAL A 18 1.40 -5.44 -18.54
C VAL A 18 2.45 -6.56 -18.49
N GLY A 19 2.13 -7.71 -17.87
CA GLY A 19 3.00 -8.90 -17.86
C GLY A 19 3.24 -9.46 -19.25
N ALA A 20 2.21 -9.55 -20.09
CA ALA A 20 2.35 -9.98 -21.49
C ALA A 20 3.20 -9.02 -22.33
N LEU A 21 3.06 -7.71 -22.13
CA LEU A 21 3.89 -6.69 -22.76
C LEU A 21 5.35 -6.78 -22.32
N ALA A 22 5.61 -7.03 -21.03
CA ALA A 22 6.95 -7.24 -20.50
C ALA A 22 7.62 -8.46 -21.14
N LEU A 23 6.90 -9.57 -21.23
CA LEU A 23 7.37 -10.79 -21.88
C LEU A 23 7.65 -10.57 -23.38
N ALA A 24 6.72 -9.92 -24.08
CA ALA A 24 6.88 -9.59 -25.50
C ALA A 24 8.10 -8.67 -25.74
N ALA A 25 8.32 -7.70 -24.87
CA ALA A 25 9.49 -6.81 -24.93
C ALA A 25 10.81 -7.56 -24.70
N LEU A 26 10.84 -8.51 -23.74
CA LEU A 26 11.99 -9.39 -23.49
C LEU A 26 12.32 -10.27 -24.70
N LEU A 27 11.32 -10.98 -25.22
CA LEU A 27 11.49 -11.88 -26.38
C LEU A 27 11.86 -11.09 -27.65
N GLY A 28 11.19 -9.97 -27.89
CA GLY A 28 11.48 -9.06 -29.02
C GLY A 28 12.88 -8.44 -28.91
N GLY A 29 13.27 -7.99 -27.72
CA GLY A 29 14.61 -7.47 -27.44
C GLY A 29 15.71 -8.50 -27.71
N ALA A 30 15.53 -9.74 -27.22
CA ALA A 30 16.46 -10.84 -27.49
C ALA A 30 16.53 -11.18 -28.99
N ALA A 31 15.38 -11.15 -29.70
CA ALA A 31 15.34 -11.38 -31.15
C ALA A 31 16.03 -10.25 -31.94
N LEU A 32 15.85 -8.99 -31.53
CA LEU A 32 16.55 -7.84 -32.14
C LEU A 32 18.07 -7.94 -31.92
N LEU A 33 18.51 -8.33 -30.72
CA LEU A 33 19.92 -8.58 -30.44
C LEU A 33 20.48 -9.75 -31.26
N ALA A 34 19.65 -10.75 -31.62
CA ALA A 34 20.03 -11.88 -32.43
C ALA A 34 20.12 -11.56 -33.94
N ARG A 35 19.26 -10.65 -34.43
CA ARG A 35 19.12 -10.31 -35.86
C ARG A 35 19.97 -9.15 -36.34
N SER A 36 20.79 -8.53 -35.49
CA SER A 36 21.63 -7.40 -35.91
C SER A 36 22.69 -7.85 -36.94
N GLU A 37 22.28 -7.91 -38.22
CA GLU A 37 23.19 -8.03 -39.36
C GLU A 37 24.06 -6.79 -39.52
N PRO A 38 25.31 -6.93 -40.01
CA PRO A 38 26.28 -5.84 -40.09
C PRO A 38 26.02 -4.83 -41.21
N SER A 39 24.93 -4.94 -41.96
CA SER A 39 24.68 -4.11 -43.13
C SER A 39 24.01 -2.77 -42.80
N ARG A 40 24.78 -1.71 -42.95
CA ARG A 40 24.49 -0.26 -42.88
C ARG A 40 24.75 0.35 -41.52
N CYS A 41 25.84 1.11 -41.42
CA CYS A 41 26.25 1.86 -40.22
C CYS A 41 25.23 2.91 -39.79
N PRO A 42 24.32 2.64 -38.80
CA PRO A 42 23.65 3.72 -38.13
C PRO A 42 24.67 4.46 -37.25
N GLY A 43 24.56 5.78 -37.17
CA GLY A 43 25.45 6.61 -36.37
C GLY A 43 25.55 6.11 -34.93
N ARG A 44 26.67 6.39 -34.26
CA ARG A 44 27.00 5.91 -32.92
C ARG A 44 25.86 6.15 -31.89
N ALA A 45 25.18 7.31 -32.01
CA ALA A 45 24.04 7.69 -31.18
C ALA A 45 22.83 6.78 -31.38
N ARG A 46 22.46 6.41 -32.62
CA ARG A 46 21.29 5.55 -32.88
C ARG A 46 21.48 4.12 -32.38
N ARG A 47 22.73 3.63 -32.37
CA ARG A 47 23.07 2.32 -31.77
C ARG A 47 22.95 2.33 -30.25
N TRP A 48 23.38 3.40 -29.60
CA TRP A 48 23.24 3.59 -28.18
C TRP A 48 21.77 3.65 -27.78
N LEU A 49 20.96 4.49 -28.42
CA LEU A 49 19.52 4.62 -28.17
C LEU A 49 18.79 3.28 -28.32
N GLY A 50 19.07 2.51 -29.38
CA GLY A 50 18.44 1.21 -29.59
C GLY A 50 18.78 0.20 -28.49
N ARG A 51 20.03 0.14 -28.03
CA ARG A 51 20.47 -0.76 -26.95
C ARG A 51 19.89 -0.35 -25.60
N THR A 52 19.85 0.94 -25.33
CA THR A 52 19.23 1.47 -24.11
C THR A 52 17.74 1.15 -24.08
N ALA A 53 17.03 1.30 -25.19
CA ALA A 53 15.61 0.97 -25.28
C ALA A 53 15.34 -0.53 -25.07
N ILE A 54 16.19 -1.42 -25.61
CA ILE A 54 16.07 -2.89 -25.41
C ILE A 54 16.23 -3.28 -23.94
N LEU A 55 16.95 -2.52 -23.13
CA LEU A 55 17.09 -2.75 -21.70
C LEU A 55 16.01 -2.05 -20.88
N LEU A 56 15.75 -0.77 -21.16
CA LEU A 56 14.84 0.05 -20.36
C LEU A 56 13.38 -0.37 -20.50
N VAL A 57 12.90 -0.64 -21.73
CA VAL A 57 11.48 -0.94 -21.94
C VAL A 57 11.03 -2.19 -21.18
N PRO A 58 11.68 -3.37 -21.31
CA PRO A 58 11.28 -4.52 -20.53
C PRO A 58 11.53 -4.35 -19.03
N THR A 59 12.53 -3.56 -18.59
CA THR A 59 12.76 -3.28 -17.17
C THR A 59 11.59 -2.50 -16.57
N ILE A 60 11.16 -1.42 -17.22
CA ILE A 60 10.03 -0.62 -16.78
C ILE A 60 8.75 -1.47 -16.72
N LEU A 61 8.48 -2.25 -17.77
CA LEU A 61 7.29 -3.10 -17.83
C LEU A 61 7.31 -4.19 -16.75
N LEU A 62 8.46 -4.80 -16.47
CA LEU A 62 8.58 -5.81 -15.43
C LEU A 62 8.46 -5.21 -14.03
N ALA A 63 9.08 -4.06 -13.79
CA ALA A 63 8.92 -3.32 -12.53
C ALA A 63 7.46 -2.88 -12.33
N SER A 64 6.79 -2.42 -13.39
CA SER A 64 5.36 -2.07 -13.34
C SER A 64 4.49 -3.30 -13.06
N ALA A 65 4.76 -4.45 -13.70
CA ALA A 65 4.03 -5.68 -13.40
C ALA A 65 4.21 -6.12 -11.94
N GLY A 66 5.44 -6.07 -11.42
CA GLY A 66 5.73 -6.33 -10.00
C GLY A 66 4.99 -5.35 -9.08
N GLY A 67 5.04 -4.05 -9.39
CA GLY A 67 4.30 -3.02 -8.66
C GLY A 67 2.79 -3.26 -8.66
N LEU A 68 2.20 -3.69 -9.77
CA LEU A 68 0.78 -4.06 -9.84
C LEU A 68 0.44 -5.27 -8.97
N VAL A 69 1.30 -6.28 -8.87
CA VAL A 69 1.09 -7.43 -7.97
C VAL A 69 1.01 -6.96 -6.52
N PHE A 70 1.97 -6.14 -6.07
CA PHE A 70 1.95 -5.57 -4.72
C PHE A 70 0.77 -4.60 -4.52
N ASN A 71 0.46 -3.78 -5.53
CA ASN A 71 -0.70 -2.89 -5.44
C ASN A 71 -2.02 -3.66 -5.28
N ARG A 72 -2.15 -4.84 -5.88
CA ARG A 72 -3.34 -5.69 -5.67
C ARG A 72 -3.44 -6.24 -4.25
N SER A 73 -2.33 -6.49 -3.57
CA SER A 73 -2.33 -6.94 -2.17
C SER A 73 -2.50 -5.79 -1.16
N LEU A 74 -2.03 -4.59 -1.49
CA LEU A 74 -2.03 -3.43 -0.60
C LEU A 74 -3.15 -2.43 -0.92
N VAL A 75 -3.68 -2.49 -2.16
CA VAL A 75 -4.71 -1.58 -2.72
C VAL A 75 -4.37 -0.10 -2.51
N LEU A 76 -3.11 0.26 -2.75
CA LEU A 76 -2.62 1.63 -2.54
C LEU A 76 -3.14 2.61 -3.61
N VAL A 77 -3.27 2.15 -4.86
CA VAL A 77 -3.59 2.98 -6.03
C VAL A 77 -4.57 2.24 -6.92
N LYS A 78 -5.78 2.78 -7.13
CA LYS A 78 -6.82 2.10 -7.91
C LYS A 78 -6.70 2.33 -9.41
N THR A 79 -6.42 3.56 -9.81
CA THR A 79 -6.43 3.98 -11.21
C THR A 79 -5.10 4.59 -11.63
N SER A 80 -4.89 4.67 -12.93
CA SER A 80 -3.73 5.40 -13.47
C SER A 80 -3.79 6.91 -13.18
N GLY A 81 -4.96 7.46 -12.89
CA GLY A 81 -5.12 8.84 -12.42
C GLY A 81 -4.53 9.01 -11.02
N ASP A 82 -4.90 8.13 -10.09
CA ASP A 82 -4.37 8.15 -8.72
C ASP A 82 -2.85 7.99 -8.69
N LEU A 83 -2.30 7.11 -9.57
CA LEU A 83 -0.86 6.97 -9.72
C LEU A 83 -0.20 8.25 -10.23
N GLY A 84 -0.86 8.95 -11.17
CA GLY A 84 -0.40 10.24 -11.66
C GLY A 84 -0.33 11.29 -10.55
N ASN A 85 -1.36 11.35 -9.74
CA ASN A 85 -1.47 12.27 -8.60
C ASN A 85 -0.39 11.98 -7.55
N LEU A 86 -0.20 10.71 -7.20
CA LEU A 86 0.86 10.27 -6.27
C LEU A 86 2.26 10.66 -6.77
N ILE A 87 2.56 10.47 -8.07
CA ILE A 87 3.85 10.87 -8.65
C ILE A 87 4.00 12.39 -8.61
N MET A 88 2.93 13.14 -8.94
CA MET A 88 2.99 14.61 -8.94
C MET A 88 3.19 15.17 -7.54
N SER A 89 2.50 14.66 -6.53
CA SER A 89 2.68 15.07 -5.12
C SER A 89 4.11 14.81 -4.62
N THR A 90 4.70 13.69 -5.02
CA THR A 90 6.08 13.32 -4.62
C THR A 90 7.15 14.15 -5.35
N VAL A 91 6.91 14.54 -6.62
CA VAL A 91 7.91 15.23 -7.47
C VAL A 91 7.84 16.75 -7.33
N VAL A 92 6.64 17.31 -7.18
CA VAL A 92 6.45 18.78 -7.14
C VAL A 92 6.71 19.35 -5.75
N GLY A 93 6.63 18.52 -4.71
CA GLY A 93 6.81 18.94 -3.30
C GLY A 93 5.70 19.85 -2.82
N SER A 94 5.21 19.60 -1.62
CA SER A 94 4.20 20.47 -0.98
C SER A 94 4.75 21.87 -0.83
N THR A 95 3.99 22.86 -1.28
CA THR A 95 4.30 24.26 -0.95
C THR A 95 4.09 24.44 0.54
N THR A 96 5.16 24.75 1.26
CA THR A 96 5.15 25.09 2.69
C THR A 96 4.21 26.26 2.94
N GLN A 97 2.97 25.98 3.34
CA GLN A 97 2.12 26.95 4.01
C GLN A 97 2.24 26.71 5.51
N THR A 98 2.88 27.65 6.20
CA THR A 98 2.84 27.75 7.65
C THR A 98 1.54 28.43 8.05
N GLY A 99 0.46 27.67 8.13
CA GLY A 99 -0.83 28.10 8.68
C GLY A 99 -1.02 27.39 10.02
N GLY A 100 -1.69 28.03 10.96
CA GLY A 100 -2.16 27.40 12.19
C GLY A 100 -3.31 26.40 11.94
N GLU A 101 -3.78 25.76 13.01
CA GLU A 101 -5.02 24.97 12.98
C GLU A 101 -6.20 25.93 12.74
N ALA A 102 -7.11 25.60 11.81
CA ALA A 102 -8.27 26.42 11.50
C ALA A 102 -9.38 26.15 12.52
N ASP A 103 -10.00 27.22 13.02
CA ASP A 103 -11.22 27.13 13.83
C ASP A 103 -12.42 26.92 12.89
N VAL A 104 -12.73 25.67 12.54
CA VAL A 104 -13.95 25.33 11.81
C VAL A 104 -15.06 25.08 12.83
N GLU A 105 -16.03 25.98 12.85
CA GLU A 105 -17.20 25.85 13.72
C GLU A 105 -18.18 24.85 13.08
N ALA A 106 -18.14 23.60 13.57
CA ALA A 106 -19.06 22.57 13.13
C ALA A 106 -20.48 22.90 13.63
N GLN A 107 -21.40 23.15 12.72
CA GLN A 107 -22.80 23.47 13.00
C GLN A 107 -23.68 22.29 12.60
N SER A 108 -24.72 22.01 13.41
CA SER A 108 -25.73 21.01 13.04
C SER A 108 -26.42 21.41 11.75
N ALA A 109 -26.22 20.61 10.69
CA ALA A 109 -26.77 20.88 9.38
C ALA A 109 -28.29 20.61 9.34
N PRO A 110 -29.04 21.30 8.45
CA PRO A 110 -30.41 20.90 8.14
C PRO A 110 -30.47 19.45 7.63
N ALA A 111 -31.52 18.71 7.98
CA ALA A 111 -31.68 17.32 7.57
C ALA A 111 -31.53 17.11 6.06
N SER A 112 -31.98 18.07 5.24
CA SER A 112 -31.86 18.01 3.77
C SER A 112 -30.41 18.09 3.25
N GLU A 113 -29.47 18.58 4.04
CA GLU A 113 -28.04 18.62 3.70
C GLU A 113 -27.32 17.34 4.14
N LEU A 114 -27.94 16.56 5.02
CA LEU A 114 -27.46 15.26 5.48
C LEU A 114 -27.94 14.09 4.60
N ASP A 115 -28.91 14.33 3.70
CA ASP A 115 -29.39 13.31 2.75
C ASP A 115 -28.26 12.86 1.84
N ALA A 116 -27.98 11.54 1.79
CA ALA A 116 -27.04 10.92 0.90
C ALA A 116 -27.72 9.85 0.04
N THR A 117 -27.42 9.83 -1.25
CA THR A 117 -27.92 8.80 -2.16
C THR A 117 -26.86 7.72 -2.32
N PHE A 118 -27.15 6.53 -1.80
CA PHE A 118 -26.28 5.38 -1.92
C PHE A 118 -26.61 4.54 -3.14
N THR A 119 -25.58 4.07 -3.83
CA THR A 119 -25.65 3.02 -4.85
C THR A 119 -25.08 1.73 -4.26
N THR A 120 -25.64 0.59 -4.69
CA THR A 120 -25.13 -0.71 -4.23
C THR A 120 -24.15 -1.25 -5.28
N ALA A 121 -22.91 -1.50 -4.87
CA ALA A 121 -21.91 -2.16 -5.70
C ALA A 121 -22.21 -3.66 -5.88
N ASP A 122 -21.51 -4.31 -6.81
CA ASP A 122 -21.71 -5.73 -7.14
C ASP A 122 -21.46 -6.68 -5.94
N ASP A 123 -20.64 -6.27 -4.99
CA ASP A 123 -20.32 -7.00 -3.75
C ASP A 123 -21.28 -6.68 -2.58
N GLY A 124 -22.26 -5.80 -2.80
CA GLY A 124 -23.25 -5.40 -1.81
C GLY A 124 -22.86 -4.19 -0.95
N MET A 125 -21.68 -3.63 -1.13
CA MET A 125 -21.24 -2.39 -0.48
C MET A 125 -22.08 -1.21 -0.95
N LEU A 126 -22.41 -0.31 -0.06
CA LEU A 126 -23.12 0.93 -0.35
C LEU A 126 -22.10 2.05 -0.58
N GLU A 127 -22.17 2.70 -1.71
CA GLU A 127 -21.25 3.76 -2.11
C GLU A 127 -22.00 5.07 -2.33
N THR A 128 -21.44 6.17 -1.85
CA THR A 128 -21.90 7.53 -2.17
C THR A 128 -20.72 8.46 -2.34
N THR A 129 -20.89 9.51 -3.14
CA THR A 129 -20.04 10.70 -3.11
C THR A 129 -20.87 11.83 -2.54
N TRP A 130 -20.46 12.34 -1.39
CA TRP A 130 -21.25 13.30 -0.62
C TRP A 130 -20.41 14.49 -0.20
N THR A 131 -21.07 15.64 -0.02
CA THR A 131 -20.42 16.88 0.42
C THR A 131 -20.80 17.17 1.86
N GLY A 132 -19.81 17.21 2.74
CA GLY A 132 -19.98 17.58 4.15
C GLY A 132 -20.36 19.04 4.29
N PRO A 133 -21.47 19.37 4.96
CA PRO A 133 -21.95 20.75 5.06
C PRO A 133 -21.04 21.66 5.90
N SER A 134 -20.33 21.11 6.89
CA SER A 134 -19.45 21.90 7.74
C SER A 134 -18.03 21.99 7.19
N SER A 135 -17.49 20.88 6.66
CA SER A 135 -16.13 20.82 6.12
C SER A 135 -16.03 21.37 4.69
N GLY A 136 -17.12 21.31 3.92
CA GLY A 136 -17.14 21.57 2.48
C GLY A 136 -16.43 20.49 1.65
N ILE A 137 -16.01 19.39 2.26
CA ILE A 137 -15.31 18.31 1.60
C ILE A 137 -16.30 17.45 0.81
N THR A 138 -15.96 17.18 -0.46
CA THR A 138 -16.71 16.24 -1.32
C THR A 138 -15.86 15.03 -1.58
N GLN A 139 -16.20 13.88 -0.96
CA GLN A 139 -15.43 12.65 -1.06
C GLN A 139 -16.36 11.42 -1.11
N PRO A 140 -15.87 10.26 -1.58
CA PRO A 140 -16.58 9.00 -1.44
C PRO A 140 -16.72 8.62 0.04
N VAL A 141 -17.88 8.04 0.38
CA VAL A 141 -18.13 7.38 1.65
C VAL A 141 -18.74 6.02 1.34
N ASP A 142 -18.03 4.97 1.72
CA ASP A 142 -18.44 3.60 1.51
C ASP A 142 -18.97 3.01 2.82
N VAL A 143 -20.06 2.24 2.74
CA VAL A 143 -20.70 1.65 3.92
C VAL A 143 -20.94 0.16 3.70
N ILE A 144 -20.46 -0.65 4.63
CA ILE A 144 -20.80 -2.07 4.73
C ILE A 144 -21.89 -2.24 5.78
N THR A 145 -23.00 -2.83 5.36
CA THR A 145 -24.04 -3.30 6.26
C THR A 145 -23.97 -4.82 6.38
N PRO A 146 -24.22 -5.41 7.57
CA PRO A 146 -24.21 -6.87 7.72
C PRO A 146 -25.33 -7.51 6.91
N THR A 147 -25.12 -8.76 6.53
CA THR A 147 -26.14 -9.53 5.78
C THR A 147 -27.49 -9.53 6.49
N GLY A 148 -28.53 -9.10 5.75
CA GLY A 148 -29.89 -8.98 6.29
C GLY A 148 -30.17 -7.71 7.06
N TYR A 149 -29.31 -6.70 6.96
CA TYR A 149 -29.56 -5.35 7.52
C TYR A 149 -30.87 -4.76 6.96
N SER A 150 -31.61 -4.13 7.84
CA SER A 150 -32.78 -3.31 7.46
C SER A 150 -32.98 -2.19 8.49
N THR A 151 -33.34 -1.01 8.04
CA THR A 151 -33.68 0.11 8.93
C THR A 151 -34.93 -0.15 9.78
N THR A 152 -35.69 -1.22 9.48
CA THR A 152 -36.96 -1.56 10.14
C THR A 152 -36.94 -2.91 10.86
N ASP A 153 -35.77 -3.54 11.02
CA ASP A 153 -35.65 -4.85 11.68
C ASP A 153 -35.73 -4.81 13.23
N GLY A 154 -35.87 -3.61 13.77
CA GLY A 154 -35.99 -3.37 15.21
C GLY A 154 -34.69 -3.54 16.01
N LYS A 155 -33.56 -3.71 15.32
CA LYS A 155 -32.23 -3.76 15.96
C LYS A 155 -31.62 -2.38 16.02
N THR A 156 -30.74 -2.17 17.00
CA THR A 156 -29.84 -1.02 17.04
C THR A 156 -28.45 -1.48 16.65
N TYR A 157 -27.79 -0.72 15.78
CA TYR A 157 -26.49 -1.05 15.23
C TYR A 157 -25.40 -0.16 15.84
N GLY A 158 -24.26 -0.77 16.18
CA GLY A 158 -23.03 -0.02 16.41
C GLY A 158 -22.45 0.51 15.11
N VAL A 159 -21.47 1.39 15.20
CA VAL A 159 -20.77 1.95 14.05
C VAL A 159 -19.27 1.79 14.22
N ILE A 160 -18.63 1.28 13.20
CA ILE A 160 -17.18 1.15 13.08
C ILE A 160 -16.75 2.03 11.91
N GLU A 161 -16.15 3.18 12.18
CA GLU A 161 -15.59 4.07 11.18
C GLU A 161 -14.12 3.69 10.93
N LEU A 162 -13.75 3.38 9.68
CA LEU A 162 -12.42 2.94 9.30
C LEU A 162 -11.74 3.93 8.35
N LEU A 163 -10.60 4.44 8.76
CA LEU A 163 -9.80 5.41 8.04
C LEU A 163 -8.68 4.72 7.26
N HIS A 164 -8.61 4.99 5.95
CA HIS A 164 -7.57 4.44 5.10
C HIS A 164 -6.22 5.12 5.32
N GLY A 165 -5.12 4.43 4.94
CA GLY A 165 -3.79 5.00 4.90
C GLY A 165 -3.55 5.87 3.66
N TYR A 166 -2.36 6.45 3.57
CA TYR A 166 -1.92 7.19 2.40
C TYR A 166 -0.78 6.44 1.68
N PRO A 167 -0.85 6.32 0.35
CA PRO A 167 -2.03 6.54 -0.49
C PRO A 167 -3.06 5.42 -0.29
N GLY A 168 -4.33 5.70 -0.47
CA GLY A 168 -5.40 4.70 -0.31
C GLY A 168 -6.78 5.29 -0.58
N GLY A 169 -7.82 4.52 -0.30
CA GLY A 169 -9.21 4.92 -0.45
C GLY A 169 -10.14 3.99 0.32
N PRO A 170 -11.42 4.37 0.51
CA PRO A 170 -12.36 3.64 1.34
C PRO A 170 -12.62 2.20 0.87
N ASP A 171 -12.84 1.96 -0.42
CA ASP A 171 -13.04 0.61 -0.98
C ASP A 171 -11.79 -0.28 -0.84
N GLY A 172 -10.59 0.32 -0.93
CA GLY A 172 -9.33 -0.39 -0.73
C GLY A 172 -9.22 -1.01 0.64
N ILE A 173 -9.72 -0.32 1.69
CA ILE A 173 -9.80 -0.86 3.04
C ILE A 173 -10.88 -1.94 3.11
N LEU A 174 -12.10 -1.62 2.69
CA LEU A 174 -13.24 -2.48 2.95
C LEU A 174 -13.15 -3.81 2.18
N GLN A 175 -12.79 -3.76 0.90
CA GLN A 175 -12.62 -4.95 0.05
C GLN A 175 -11.28 -5.63 0.28
N GLY A 176 -10.18 -4.87 0.31
CA GLY A 176 -8.81 -5.40 0.42
C GLY A 176 -8.54 -6.15 1.72
N LEU A 177 -9.25 -5.81 2.79
CA LEU A 177 -9.14 -6.48 4.10
C LEU A 177 -10.26 -7.47 4.39
N GLY A 178 -11.21 -7.66 3.47
CA GLY A 178 -12.30 -8.62 3.61
C GLY A 178 -13.30 -8.27 4.73
N ILE A 179 -13.51 -6.98 4.98
CA ILE A 179 -14.30 -6.48 6.14
C ILE A 179 -15.71 -7.04 6.16
N GLN A 180 -16.42 -7.12 5.00
CA GLN A 180 -17.79 -7.69 4.94
C GLN A 180 -17.83 -9.09 5.52
N GLN A 181 -16.90 -9.95 5.10
CA GLN A 181 -16.89 -11.35 5.53
C GLN A 181 -16.59 -11.48 7.02
N GLU A 182 -15.65 -10.70 7.54
CA GLU A 182 -15.28 -10.76 8.96
C GLU A 182 -16.36 -10.14 9.86
N LEU A 183 -17.03 -9.07 9.41
CA LEU A 183 -18.18 -8.48 10.10
C LEU A 183 -19.33 -9.49 10.23
N ASP A 184 -19.73 -10.12 9.11
CA ASP A 184 -20.83 -11.10 9.09
C ASP A 184 -20.51 -12.32 9.96
N LYS A 185 -19.29 -12.85 9.91
CA LYS A 185 -18.84 -13.95 10.77
C LYS A 185 -18.90 -13.58 12.25
N ALA A 186 -18.39 -12.40 12.61
CA ALA A 186 -18.33 -11.95 13.99
C ALA A 186 -19.75 -11.73 14.57
N ILE A 187 -20.67 -11.16 13.81
CA ILE A 187 -22.08 -10.98 14.20
C ILE A 187 -22.79 -12.34 14.31
N ALA A 188 -22.64 -13.22 13.30
CA ALA A 188 -23.28 -14.54 13.30
C ALA A 188 -22.80 -15.43 14.45
N ALA A 189 -21.53 -15.31 14.84
CA ALA A 189 -20.94 -16.02 15.98
C ALA A 189 -21.28 -15.38 17.34
N GLY A 190 -21.94 -14.20 17.36
CA GLY A 190 -22.23 -13.45 18.59
C GLY A 190 -20.97 -12.86 19.25
N ILE A 191 -19.88 -12.72 18.50
CA ILE A 191 -18.63 -12.11 18.99
C ILE A 191 -18.80 -10.60 19.15
N ILE A 192 -19.54 -9.98 18.22
CA ILE A 192 -19.91 -8.57 18.28
C ILE A 192 -21.43 -8.43 18.17
N PRO A 193 -22.02 -7.37 18.74
CA PRO A 193 -23.40 -7.03 18.42
C PRO A 193 -23.54 -6.54 16.97
N PRO A 194 -24.77 -6.40 16.44
CA PRO A 194 -25.01 -5.82 15.13
C PRO A 194 -24.27 -4.48 14.95
N ALA A 195 -23.56 -4.34 13.85
CA ALA A 195 -22.81 -3.13 13.54
C ALA A 195 -22.77 -2.88 12.02
N ILE A 196 -22.58 -1.62 11.62
CA ILE A 196 -22.21 -1.21 10.27
C ILE A 196 -20.76 -0.72 10.25
N VAL A 197 -20.11 -0.81 9.10
CA VAL A 197 -18.76 -0.26 8.91
C VAL A 197 -18.82 0.88 7.89
N VAL A 198 -18.16 1.98 8.18
CA VAL A 198 -18.15 3.21 7.37
C VAL A 198 -16.70 3.55 7.04
N ALA A 199 -16.41 3.87 5.81
CA ALA A 199 -15.10 4.34 5.40
C ALA A 199 -15.22 5.62 4.57
N PRO A 200 -14.85 6.79 5.13
CA PRO A 200 -14.79 8.03 4.38
C PRO A 200 -13.48 8.14 3.58
N GLY A 201 -13.52 8.81 2.42
CA GLY A 201 -12.34 9.22 1.69
C GLY A 201 -11.63 10.38 2.37
N LEU A 202 -10.29 10.29 2.47
CA LEU A 202 -9.44 11.28 3.13
C LEU A 202 -8.50 12.03 2.16
N ASN A 203 -8.33 11.55 0.93
CA ASN A 203 -7.44 12.17 -0.05
C ASN A 203 -8.14 13.33 -0.76
N VAL A 204 -8.21 14.49 -0.11
CA VAL A 204 -9.05 15.61 -0.54
C VAL A 204 -8.36 16.49 -1.59
N ASP A 205 -7.02 16.53 -1.63
CA ASP A 205 -6.25 17.48 -2.42
C ASP A 205 -4.94 16.92 -3.01
N GLU A 206 -4.90 15.65 -3.35
CA GLU A 206 -3.74 14.98 -3.99
C GLU A 206 -2.47 14.93 -3.12
N GLU A 207 -2.50 15.47 -1.89
CA GLU A 207 -1.41 15.37 -0.92
C GLU A 207 -1.72 14.31 0.15
N ALA A 208 -0.70 13.96 0.96
CA ALA A 208 -0.93 13.14 2.14
C ALA A 208 -1.93 13.85 3.06
N HIS A 209 -2.97 13.13 3.47
CA HIS A 209 -4.03 13.72 4.27
C HIS A 209 -3.54 14.14 5.66
N ASP A 210 -4.04 15.26 6.11
CA ASP A 210 -3.91 15.69 7.49
C ASP A 210 -5.06 15.12 8.32
N CYS A 211 -4.89 15.09 9.65
CA CYS A 211 -5.98 14.71 10.56
C CYS A 211 -6.66 15.93 11.17
N ALA A 212 -6.04 17.10 11.01
CA ALA A 212 -6.45 18.38 11.57
C ALA A 212 -7.10 19.28 10.50
N ASP A 213 -7.87 20.25 10.94
CA ASP A 213 -8.29 21.38 10.13
C ASP A 213 -7.16 22.40 10.12
N ILE A 214 -6.41 22.47 9.03
CA ILE A 214 -5.27 23.38 8.89
C ILE A 214 -5.68 24.56 8.04
N GLU A 215 -5.30 25.78 8.46
CA GLU A 215 -5.63 27.01 7.76
C GLU A 215 -5.21 26.96 6.28
N GLY A 216 -6.16 27.23 5.37
CA GLY A 216 -5.94 27.17 3.93
C GLY A 216 -5.95 25.76 3.33
N ARG A 217 -6.28 24.73 4.12
CA ARG A 217 -6.42 23.34 3.71
C ARG A 217 -7.84 22.83 3.91
N PRO A 218 -8.22 21.71 3.29
CA PRO A 218 -9.50 21.06 3.57
C PRO A 218 -9.65 20.69 5.05
N ALA A 219 -10.85 20.88 5.59
CA ALA A 219 -11.16 20.64 7.01
C ALA A 219 -11.40 19.16 7.28
N VAL A 220 -10.33 18.34 7.27
CA VAL A 220 -10.40 16.87 7.37
C VAL A 220 -10.88 16.42 8.74
N TYR A 221 -10.49 17.11 9.82
CA TYR A 221 -10.98 16.77 11.16
C TYR A 221 -12.50 16.96 11.26
N THR A 222 -13.02 18.08 10.78
CA THR A 222 -14.47 18.34 10.74
C THR A 222 -15.19 17.31 9.87
N TRP A 223 -14.62 16.93 8.73
CA TRP A 223 -15.16 15.88 7.87
C TRP A 223 -15.33 14.54 8.62
N VAL A 224 -14.25 14.03 9.22
CA VAL A 224 -14.24 12.74 9.91
C VAL A 224 -15.01 12.76 11.22
N SER A 225 -14.84 13.80 12.04
CA SER A 225 -15.37 13.80 13.42
C SER A 225 -16.80 14.30 13.53
N HIS A 226 -17.30 15.01 12.52
CA HIS A 226 -18.61 15.66 12.56
C HIS A 226 -19.49 15.30 11.35
N ASP A 227 -19.11 15.70 10.14
CA ASP A 227 -19.97 15.57 8.96
C ASP A 227 -20.34 14.10 8.68
N VAL A 228 -19.33 13.19 8.62
CA VAL A 228 -19.56 11.76 8.36
C VAL A 228 -20.40 11.11 9.46
N PRO A 229 -20.13 11.27 10.76
CA PRO A 229 -20.99 10.75 11.81
C PRO A 229 -22.44 11.27 11.77
N GLU A 230 -22.67 12.55 11.44
CA GLU A 230 -24.02 13.10 11.32
C GLU A 230 -24.76 12.53 10.11
N MET A 231 -24.10 12.46 8.96
CA MET A 231 -24.64 11.84 7.74
C MET A 231 -25.02 10.37 8.00
N ILE A 232 -24.18 9.61 8.68
CA ILE A 232 -24.47 8.21 9.02
C ILE A 232 -25.68 8.10 9.95
N ARG A 233 -25.76 8.89 11.00
CA ARG A 233 -26.92 8.88 11.91
C ARG A 233 -28.22 9.24 11.20
N HIS A 234 -28.14 10.12 10.21
CA HIS A 234 -29.29 10.55 9.42
C HIS A 234 -29.78 9.46 8.45
N ASN A 235 -28.87 8.88 7.67
CA ASN A 235 -29.23 7.91 6.62
C ASN A 235 -29.40 6.47 7.16
N PHE A 236 -28.81 6.16 8.33
CA PHE A 236 -28.95 4.88 9.03
C PHE A 236 -29.54 5.10 10.43
N PRO A 237 -30.86 5.44 10.52
CA PRO A 237 -31.49 5.94 11.74
C PRO A 237 -31.57 4.91 12.89
N ASN A 238 -31.28 3.65 12.63
CA ASN A 238 -31.18 2.58 13.61
C ASN A 238 -29.75 2.37 14.15
N THR A 239 -28.82 3.27 13.86
CA THR A 239 -27.52 3.31 14.54
C THR A 239 -27.64 3.94 15.93
N THR A 240 -26.79 3.47 16.87
CA THR A 240 -26.80 4.01 18.23
C THR A 240 -26.27 5.44 18.29
N SER A 241 -26.88 6.27 19.13
CA SER A 241 -26.35 7.60 19.48
C SER A 241 -25.36 7.55 20.65
N ASN A 242 -25.21 6.39 21.33
CA ASN A 242 -24.30 6.24 22.44
C ASN A 242 -22.86 6.04 21.95
N ARG A 243 -21.93 6.90 22.40
CA ARG A 243 -20.50 6.85 22.03
C ARG A 243 -19.85 5.46 22.22
N ASP A 244 -20.30 4.70 23.24
CA ASP A 244 -19.73 3.38 23.51
C ASP A 244 -20.02 2.35 22.41
N GLY A 245 -20.99 2.60 21.54
CA GLY A 245 -21.28 1.81 20.34
C GLY A 245 -20.61 2.36 19.08
N TRP A 246 -19.79 3.42 19.18
CA TRP A 246 -19.02 3.98 18.08
C TRP A 246 -17.52 3.72 18.30
N MET A 247 -16.89 3.13 17.30
CA MET A 247 -15.44 2.96 17.21
C MET A 247 -14.93 3.66 15.97
N ILE A 248 -13.83 4.41 16.10
CA ILE A 248 -13.04 4.88 14.97
C ILE A 248 -11.73 4.10 14.91
N GLY A 249 -11.38 3.56 13.76
CA GLY A 249 -10.14 2.82 13.55
C GLY A 249 -9.47 3.21 12.25
N GLY A 250 -8.25 2.75 12.03
CA GLY A 250 -7.57 3.03 10.78
C GLY A 250 -6.25 2.26 10.63
N PHE A 251 -5.63 2.46 9.48
CA PHE A 251 -4.43 1.77 9.03
C PHE A 251 -3.37 2.78 8.64
N SER A 252 -2.11 2.58 9.09
CA SER A 252 -1.01 3.48 8.74
C SER A 252 -1.32 4.94 9.11
N ALA A 253 -1.34 5.87 8.14
CA ALA A 253 -1.74 7.26 8.35
C ALA A 253 -3.15 7.39 8.95
N GLY A 254 -4.12 6.61 8.45
CA GLY A 254 -5.47 6.57 9.01
C GLY A 254 -5.52 6.07 10.46
N ALA A 255 -4.57 5.23 10.88
CA ALA A 255 -4.49 4.76 12.25
C ALA A 255 -4.05 5.88 13.23
N TYR A 256 -3.11 6.71 12.81
CA TYR A 256 -2.78 7.92 13.57
C TYR A 256 -4.00 8.84 13.65
N CYS A 257 -4.64 9.12 12.51
CA CYS A 257 -5.83 9.98 12.44
C CYS A 257 -6.98 9.46 13.32
N ALA A 258 -7.22 8.15 13.34
CA ALA A 258 -8.28 7.55 14.16
C ALA A 258 -8.07 7.80 15.66
N ILE A 259 -6.86 7.53 16.18
CA ILE A 259 -6.56 7.78 17.59
C ILE A 259 -6.60 9.28 17.89
N TRP A 260 -5.96 10.10 17.03
CA TRP A 260 -5.92 11.55 17.20
C TRP A 260 -7.32 12.16 17.24
N THR A 261 -8.21 11.74 16.33
CA THR A 261 -9.61 12.19 16.28
C THR A 261 -10.38 11.74 17.55
N ALA A 262 -10.26 10.47 17.97
CA ALA A 262 -10.95 9.99 19.16
C ALA A 262 -10.52 10.74 20.44
N LEU A 263 -9.26 11.11 20.54
CA LEU A 263 -8.76 11.89 21.69
C LEU A 263 -9.33 13.32 21.72
N ARG A 264 -9.71 13.88 20.59
CA ARG A 264 -10.26 15.23 20.44
C ARG A 264 -11.79 15.25 20.42
N THR A 265 -12.43 14.11 20.09
CA THR A 265 -13.90 13.99 19.96
C THR A 265 -14.45 12.93 20.92
N PRO A 266 -14.28 13.10 22.24
CA PRO A 266 -14.66 12.10 23.23
C PRO A 266 -16.16 11.87 23.33
N GLN A 267 -16.99 12.78 22.82
CA GLN A 267 -18.45 12.65 22.81
C GLN A 267 -18.98 11.70 21.71
N THR A 268 -18.19 11.43 20.67
CA THR A 268 -18.60 10.60 19.53
C THR A 268 -18.08 9.17 19.65
N TYR A 269 -16.82 8.98 20.06
CA TYR A 269 -16.18 7.67 20.05
C TYR A 269 -15.85 7.17 21.45
N GLY A 270 -16.37 5.99 21.81
CA GLY A 270 -16.03 5.28 23.05
C GLY A 270 -14.89 4.29 22.89
N ALA A 271 -14.54 3.99 21.63
CA ALA A 271 -13.43 3.13 21.27
C ALA A 271 -12.64 3.68 20.09
N ALA A 272 -11.34 3.39 20.04
CA ALA A 272 -10.49 3.72 18.91
C ALA A 272 -9.52 2.58 18.59
N ALA A 273 -9.07 2.46 17.32
CA ALA A 273 -8.17 1.41 16.90
C ALA A 273 -7.08 1.92 15.97
N SER A 274 -5.85 1.50 16.24
CA SER A 274 -4.66 1.78 15.42
C SER A 274 -4.10 0.47 14.91
N LEU A 275 -4.04 0.30 13.59
CA LEU A 275 -3.36 -0.81 12.94
C LEU A 275 -2.14 -0.26 12.20
N SER A 276 -0.96 -0.50 12.76
CA SER A 276 0.33 0.00 12.25
C SER A 276 0.43 1.54 12.14
N GLY A 277 -0.23 2.26 13.06
CA GLY A 277 -0.10 3.72 13.14
C GLY A 277 1.20 4.18 13.80
N TYR A 278 1.48 5.44 13.69
CA TYR A 278 2.64 6.10 14.31
C TYR A 278 2.23 7.03 15.46
N ASP A 279 3.16 7.31 16.36
CA ASP A 279 2.93 8.13 17.56
C ASP A 279 2.84 9.63 17.23
N THR A 280 3.60 10.06 16.23
CA THR A 280 3.65 11.45 15.75
C THR A 280 3.44 11.46 14.25
N GLN A 281 2.71 12.45 13.72
CA GLN A 281 2.49 12.59 12.29
C GLN A 281 3.82 12.68 11.54
N ILE A 282 3.95 11.92 10.43
CA ILE A 282 5.18 11.80 9.64
C ILE A 282 5.03 12.33 8.22
N GLU A 283 3.82 12.70 7.82
CA GLU A 283 3.49 13.21 6.48
C GLU A 283 2.34 14.24 6.58
N GLY A 284 2.03 14.91 5.48
CA GLY A 284 1.01 15.96 5.46
C GLY A 284 1.48 17.30 6.04
N GLN A 285 0.59 18.28 6.04
CA GLN A 285 0.92 19.66 6.47
C GLN A 285 1.02 19.83 7.99
N MET A 286 0.47 18.89 8.78
CA MET A 286 0.72 18.86 10.22
C MET A 286 2.21 18.85 10.54
N THR A 287 3.04 18.20 9.70
CA THR A 287 4.51 18.16 9.90
C THR A 287 5.18 19.50 9.70
N ASN A 288 4.53 20.44 9.04
CA ASN A 288 5.06 21.78 8.74
C ASN A 288 4.62 22.84 9.75
N GLN A 289 3.84 22.47 10.79
CA GLN A 289 3.33 23.42 11.80
C GLN A 289 4.36 23.72 12.90
N GLY A 290 5.54 23.09 12.85
CA GLY A 290 6.64 23.28 13.80
C GLY A 290 6.68 22.24 14.91
N ASP A 291 7.86 22.17 15.56
CA ASP A 291 8.19 21.10 16.54
C ASP A 291 7.24 21.07 17.74
N GLN A 292 6.81 22.24 18.23
CA GLN A 292 5.89 22.31 19.37
C GLN A 292 4.51 21.76 19.00
N TYR A 293 4.00 22.11 17.83
CA TYR A 293 2.73 21.56 17.32
C TYR A 293 2.79 20.04 17.19
N LEU A 294 3.85 19.51 16.61
CA LEU A 294 4.05 18.06 16.51
C LEU A 294 4.13 17.37 17.88
N ALA A 295 4.84 17.99 18.84
CA ALA A 295 4.95 17.46 20.20
C ALA A 295 3.60 17.43 20.91
N ASP A 296 2.78 18.47 20.76
CA ASP A 296 1.44 18.57 21.35
C ASP A 296 0.45 17.60 20.71
N ASN A 297 0.65 17.24 19.44
CA ASN A 297 -0.16 16.30 18.67
C ASN A 297 0.46 14.89 18.59
N THR A 298 1.48 14.59 19.39
CA THR A 298 2.00 13.23 19.59
C THR A 298 1.00 12.42 20.46
N LEU A 299 0.53 11.27 19.97
CA LEU A 299 -0.55 10.50 20.60
C LEU A 299 -0.27 10.13 22.05
N SER A 300 0.94 9.66 22.34
CA SER A 300 1.35 9.37 23.73
C SER A 300 1.36 10.61 24.62
N THR A 301 1.72 11.77 24.09
CA THR A 301 1.65 13.06 24.81
C THR A 301 0.20 13.46 25.07
N MET A 302 -0.66 13.36 24.06
CA MET A 302 -2.08 13.66 24.19
C MET A 302 -2.74 12.76 25.26
N LEU A 303 -2.45 11.44 25.24
CA LEU A 303 -2.94 10.48 26.25
C LEU A 303 -2.45 10.82 27.66
N ALA A 304 -1.17 11.20 27.80
CA ALA A 304 -0.63 11.56 29.08
C ALA A 304 -1.24 12.83 29.67
N ASN A 305 -1.69 13.77 28.84
CA ASN A 305 -2.14 15.11 29.24
C ASN A 305 -3.67 15.25 29.32
N ARG A 306 -4.45 14.36 28.67
CA ARG A 306 -5.92 14.46 28.70
C ARG A 306 -6.53 14.06 30.05
N THR A 307 -7.76 14.49 30.30
CA THR A 307 -8.60 13.96 31.35
C THR A 307 -9.24 12.66 30.85
N PRO A 308 -8.96 11.52 31.51
CA PRO A 308 -9.51 10.23 31.07
C PRO A 308 -11.03 10.18 31.24
N ASP A 309 -11.74 9.58 30.27
CA ASP A 309 -13.18 9.48 30.22
C ASP A 309 -13.71 8.05 29.90
N GLY A 310 -12.79 7.07 29.91
CA GLY A 310 -13.08 5.68 29.61
C GLY A 310 -12.93 5.32 28.13
N LEU A 311 -12.16 6.07 27.34
CA LEU A 311 -11.80 5.70 25.98
C LEU A 311 -11.02 4.38 25.97
N ARG A 312 -11.44 3.43 25.12
CA ARG A 312 -10.74 2.18 24.91
C ARG A 312 -9.96 2.25 23.60
N ILE A 313 -8.69 1.88 23.63
CA ILE A 313 -7.83 1.90 22.45
C ILE A 313 -7.30 0.48 22.20
N TYR A 314 -7.41 0.02 20.94
CA TYR A 314 -6.72 -1.15 20.42
C TYR A 314 -5.55 -0.69 19.55
N ALA A 315 -4.35 -1.18 19.84
CA ALA A 315 -3.13 -0.79 19.13
C ALA A 315 -2.41 -2.04 18.65
N MET A 316 -2.48 -2.30 17.34
CA MET A 316 -1.83 -3.43 16.68
C MET A 316 -0.72 -2.93 15.75
N ALA A 317 0.43 -3.59 15.82
CA ALA A 317 1.49 -3.48 14.81
C ALA A 317 2.50 -4.60 15.00
N ALA A 318 3.12 -5.06 13.90
CA ALA A 318 4.19 -6.07 13.99
C ALA A 318 5.44 -5.51 14.68
N GLY A 319 6.17 -6.39 15.38
CA GLY A 319 7.45 -6.04 16.00
C GLY A 319 8.54 -5.64 15.02
N ASP A 320 8.41 -6.05 13.76
CA ASP A 320 9.30 -5.72 12.64
C ASP A 320 8.73 -4.62 11.71
N ASP A 321 7.67 -3.91 12.14
CA ASP A 321 7.12 -2.77 11.40
C ASP A 321 8.09 -1.59 11.40
N ALA A 322 8.65 -1.28 10.22
CA ALA A 322 9.67 -0.24 10.07
C ALA A 322 9.12 1.19 10.16
N VAL A 323 7.81 1.38 10.04
CA VAL A 323 7.15 2.69 10.15
C VAL A 323 6.90 3.09 11.61
N GLY A 324 7.12 2.19 12.55
CA GLY A 324 7.14 2.50 13.98
C GLY A 324 5.93 2.04 14.79
N GLY A 325 5.05 1.21 14.18
CA GLY A 325 3.80 0.80 14.77
C GLY A 325 3.91 0.12 16.15
N ALA A 326 4.78 -0.88 16.31
CA ALA A 326 4.97 -1.56 17.61
C ALA A 326 5.43 -0.61 18.71
N TYR A 327 6.36 0.27 18.40
CA TYR A 327 6.84 1.29 19.33
C TYR A 327 5.72 2.25 19.74
N THR A 328 4.86 2.65 18.79
CA THR A 328 3.69 3.49 19.04
C THR A 328 2.72 2.81 20.01
N ALA A 329 2.37 1.53 19.77
CA ALA A 329 1.48 0.77 20.65
C ALA A 329 1.99 0.73 22.09
N LEU A 330 3.28 0.45 22.28
CA LEU A 330 3.90 0.40 23.61
C LEU A 330 3.97 1.77 24.29
N LYS A 331 4.26 2.85 23.54
CA LYS A 331 4.24 4.21 24.08
C LYS A 331 2.86 4.63 24.55
N MET A 332 1.82 4.40 23.74
CA MET A 332 0.44 4.70 24.13
C MET A 332 0.04 3.93 25.37
N ALA A 333 0.38 2.62 25.44
CA ALA A 333 0.10 1.79 26.62
C ALA A 333 0.80 2.30 27.89
N SER A 334 1.99 2.86 27.77
CA SER A 334 2.73 3.44 28.90
C SER A 334 2.22 4.82 29.34
N ALA A 335 1.56 5.55 28.43
CA ALA A 335 1.10 6.92 28.67
C ALA A 335 -0.35 6.99 29.17
N VAL A 336 -1.16 5.98 28.91
CA VAL A 336 -2.61 5.95 29.22
C VAL A 336 -2.84 5.97 30.73
N LYS A 337 -3.92 6.65 31.13
CA LYS A 337 -4.35 6.73 32.54
C LYS A 337 -5.78 6.19 32.68
N ALA A 338 -6.04 5.40 33.74
CA ALA A 338 -7.38 4.91 34.03
C ALA A 338 -8.37 6.09 34.24
N PRO A 339 -9.63 5.98 33.80
CA PRO A 339 -10.30 4.81 33.25
C PRO A 339 -10.08 4.55 31.74
N ASP A 340 -9.26 5.33 31.03
CA ASP A 340 -8.86 5.01 29.66
C ASP A 340 -7.97 3.75 29.66
N SER A 341 -7.96 3.02 28.56
CA SER A 341 -7.18 1.78 28.43
C SER A 341 -6.60 1.62 27.02
N VAL A 342 -5.42 1.02 26.94
CA VAL A 342 -4.79 0.60 25.69
C VAL A 342 -4.54 -0.90 25.74
N THR A 343 -5.11 -1.63 24.78
CA THR A 343 -4.81 -3.04 24.54
C THR A 343 -3.83 -3.14 23.39
N THR A 344 -2.71 -3.80 23.58
CA THR A 344 -1.68 -3.97 22.55
C THR A 344 -1.75 -5.37 21.93
N ASP A 345 -1.65 -5.44 20.60
CA ASP A 345 -1.53 -6.66 19.81
C ASP A 345 -0.27 -6.54 18.95
N VAL A 346 0.83 -7.16 19.39
CA VAL A 346 2.15 -6.98 18.78
C VAL A 346 2.70 -8.33 18.32
N PRO A 347 2.27 -8.84 17.15
CA PRO A 347 2.88 -10.03 16.56
C PRO A 347 4.37 -9.77 16.25
N PRO A 348 5.24 -10.80 16.38
CA PRO A 348 6.68 -10.59 16.24
C PRO A 348 7.12 -10.17 14.84
N THR A 349 6.37 -10.56 13.81
CA THR A 349 6.65 -10.30 12.40
C THR A 349 5.36 -10.01 11.63
N GLY A 350 5.48 -9.41 10.44
CA GLY A 350 4.37 -9.10 9.54
C GLY A 350 4.62 -7.79 8.77
N GLY A 351 5.51 -6.95 9.27
CA GLY A 351 5.86 -5.67 8.66
C GLY A 351 4.69 -4.68 8.65
N HIS A 352 4.75 -3.72 7.73
CA HIS A 352 3.71 -2.71 7.50
C HIS A 352 2.85 -3.13 6.30
N THR A 353 1.96 -4.12 6.47
CA THR A 353 1.35 -4.80 5.31
C THR A 353 -0.16 -5.06 5.46
N GLY A 354 -0.87 -5.03 4.31
CA GLY A 354 -2.28 -5.39 4.22
C GLY A 354 -2.61 -6.81 4.70
N PRO A 355 -1.82 -7.86 4.37
CA PRO A 355 -2.02 -9.20 4.91
C PRO A 355 -2.00 -9.25 6.45
N LEU A 356 -1.07 -8.57 7.11
CA LEU A 356 -1.04 -8.47 8.56
C LEU A 356 -2.33 -7.83 9.09
N TRP A 357 -2.73 -6.72 8.51
CA TRP A 357 -3.94 -6.02 8.96
C TRP A 357 -5.18 -6.88 8.79
N SER A 358 -5.34 -7.55 7.63
CA SER A 358 -6.47 -8.46 7.38
C SER A 358 -6.51 -9.62 8.38
N GLU A 359 -5.37 -10.21 8.73
CA GLU A 359 -5.26 -11.29 9.71
C GLU A 359 -5.72 -10.84 11.12
N HIS A 360 -5.54 -9.55 11.46
CA HIS A 360 -5.88 -9.01 12.78
C HIS A 360 -7.27 -8.36 12.88
N ILE A 361 -8.04 -8.25 11.78
CA ILE A 361 -9.43 -7.77 11.84
C ILE A 361 -10.30 -8.60 12.78
N PRO A 362 -10.26 -9.94 12.81
CA PRO A 362 -11.02 -10.73 13.78
C PRO A 362 -10.68 -10.38 15.22
N ASN A 363 -9.41 -10.13 15.54
CA ASN A 363 -8.96 -9.74 16.88
C ASN A 363 -9.52 -8.38 17.29
N LEU A 364 -9.45 -7.40 16.37
CA LEU A 364 -10.03 -6.07 16.55
C LEU A 364 -11.53 -6.14 16.85
N LEU A 365 -12.28 -6.90 16.04
CA LEU A 365 -13.73 -7.06 16.23
C LEU A 365 -14.03 -7.75 17.56
N ALA A 366 -13.32 -8.83 17.91
CA ALA A 366 -13.48 -9.52 19.18
C ALA A 366 -13.17 -8.61 20.37
N TRP A 367 -12.09 -7.83 20.31
CA TRP A 367 -11.76 -6.85 21.33
C TRP A 367 -12.86 -5.79 21.49
N TRP A 368 -13.38 -5.24 20.39
CA TRP A 368 -14.46 -4.25 20.46
C TRP A 368 -15.73 -4.85 21.08
N GLY A 369 -16.16 -6.01 20.58
CA GLY A 369 -17.37 -6.71 21.05
C GLY A 369 -17.28 -7.26 22.46
N SER A 370 -16.07 -7.46 23.02
CA SER A 370 -15.87 -7.94 24.39
C SER A 370 -16.35 -6.97 25.47
N SER A 371 -16.70 -5.74 25.10
CA SER A 371 -17.11 -4.71 26.05
C SER A 371 -18.61 -4.75 26.33
N ASP A 372 -18.98 -4.94 27.60
CA ASP A 372 -20.36 -4.75 28.05
C ASP A 372 -20.93 -3.37 27.75
N ARG A 373 -20.07 -2.36 27.60
CA ARG A 373 -20.49 -0.99 27.26
C ARG A 373 -21.00 -0.94 25.82
N VAL A 374 -20.34 -1.65 24.89
CA VAL A 374 -20.79 -1.77 23.48
C VAL A 374 -22.14 -2.51 23.43
N ALA A 375 -22.26 -3.64 24.09
CA ALA A 375 -23.51 -4.39 24.14
C ALA A 375 -24.67 -3.53 24.67
N ARG A 376 -24.47 -2.82 25.80
CA ARG A 376 -25.48 -1.90 26.35
C ARG A 376 -25.80 -0.73 25.39
N ALA A 377 -24.83 -0.22 24.67
CA ALA A 377 -25.01 0.90 23.73
C ALA A 377 -25.96 0.56 22.58
N VAL A 378 -26.05 -0.72 22.21
CA VAL A 378 -26.94 -1.21 21.15
C VAL A 378 -28.15 -1.99 21.71
N GLY A 379 -28.34 -2.00 23.01
CA GLY A 379 -29.47 -2.73 23.66
C GLY A 379 -29.35 -4.26 23.55
N ALA A 380 -28.17 -4.79 23.28
CA ALA A 380 -27.91 -6.24 23.23
C ALA A 380 -27.60 -6.79 24.61
N ALA A 381 -27.92 -8.05 24.83
CA ALA A 381 -27.44 -8.76 26.04
C ALA A 381 -25.90 -8.91 25.96
N PRO A 382 -25.18 -8.84 27.11
CA PRO A 382 -23.75 -9.12 27.12
C PRO A 382 -23.50 -10.50 26.52
N THR A 383 -22.56 -10.58 25.58
CA THR A 383 -22.24 -11.83 24.90
C THR A 383 -21.51 -12.77 25.86
N ALA A 384 -21.73 -14.10 25.73
CA ALA A 384 -21.05 -15.10 26.57
C ALA A 384 -19.50 -15.08 26.38
N ALA A 385 -19.04 -14.50 25.30
CA ALA A 385 -17.61 -14.25 25.00
C ALA A 385 -16.98 -13.21 25.97
N THR A 386 -17.79 -12.32 26.59
CA THR A 386 -17.30 -11.29 27.51
C THR A 386 -16.68 -11.85 28.78
N ALA A 387 -17.10 -13.05 29.23
CA ALA A 387 -16.57 -13.65 30.45
C ALA A 387 -15.23 -14.40 30.25
N GLN A 388 -14.95 -14.89 29.03
CA GLN A 388 -13.73 -15.64 28.74
C GLN A 388 -12.65 -14.78 28.04
N SER A 389 -13.03 -13.71 27.35
CA SER A 389 -12.10 -12.87 26.60
C SER A 389 -11.40 -11.82 27.47
N SER A 390 -11.99 -11.39 28.58
CA SER A 390 -11.31 -10.42 29.46
C SER A 390 -10.07 -11.01 30.16
N GLU A 391 -10.02 -12.33 30.40
CA GLU A 391 -8.83 -13.00 30.95
C GLU A 391 -7.77 -13.37 29.86
N ALA A 392 -8.19 -13.57 28.61
CA ALA A 392 -7.28 -13.96 27.53
C ALA A 392 -6.54 -12.77 26.91
N TYR A 393 -7.07 -11.56 26.99
CA TYR A 393 -6.47 -10.34 26.43
C TYR A 393 -5.65 -9.50 27.41
N GLU A 394 -5.61 -9.86 28.68
CA GLU A 394 -4.68 -9.29 29.68
C GLU A 394 -3.28 -9.93 29.65
N SER A 395 -2.93 -10.69 28.61
CA SER A 395 -1.54 -11.10 28.47
C SER A 395 -0.68 -9.89 28.12
N VAL A 396 -0.16 -9.26 29.16
CA VAL A 396 0.96 -8.33 29.08
C VAL A 396 2.08 -9.04 28.33
N VAL A 397 2.18 -8.77 27.02
CA VAL A 397 3.37 -9.18 26.27
C VAL A 397 4.53 -8.46 26.97
N PRO A 398 5.54 -9.19 27.48
CA PRO A 398 6.65 -8.56 28.16
C PRO A 398 7.26 -7.54 27.22
N VAL A 399 7.49 -6.31 27.71
CA VAL A 399 8.12 -5.23 26.99
C VAL A 399 9.49 -5.69 26.55
N THR A 400 9.58 -6.30 25.37
CA THR A 400 10.84 -6.54 24.72
C THR A 400 11.19 -5.22 24.07
N THR A 401 12.29 -4.61 24.50
CA THR A 401 12.81 -3.41 23.86
C THR A 401 13.04 -3.73 22.38
N VAL A 402 12.11 -3.33 21.52
CA VAL A 402 12.24 -3.51 20.08
C VAL A 402 13.25 -2.48 19.61
N THR A 403 14.51 -2.87 19.58
CA THR A 403 15.52 -2.11 18.85
C THR A 403 15.24 -2.36 17.37
N HIS A 404 14.94 -1.30 16.64
CA HIS A 404 14.84 -1.32 15.17
C HIS A 404 16.23 -1.57 14.57
N GLU A 405 16.74 -2.77 14.74
CA GLU A 405 17.95 -3.20 14.05
C GLU A 405 17.54 -3.60 12.62
N VAL A 406 17.67 -2.65 11.68
CA VAL A 406 17.57 -3.00 10.24
C VAL A 406 18.64 -4.04 9.95
N ARG A 407 18.22 -5.30 9.82
CA ARG A 407 19.15 -6.38 9.46
C ARG A 407 19.78 -6.06 8.11
N PRO A 408 21.11 -6.02 7.97
CA PRO A 408 21.76 -5.60 6.73
C PRO A 408 21.31 -6.37 5.49
N THR A 409 20.84 -7.62 5.66
CA THR A 409 20.34 -8.51 4.61
C THR A 409 18.82 -8.54 4.47
N ALA A 410 18.09 -7.69 5.22
CA ALA A 410 16.64 -7.53 5.08
C ALA A 410 16.27 -6.92 3.71
N PRO A 411 15.01 -7.01 3.27
CA PRO A 411 14.56 -6.37 2.01
C PRO A 411 14.82 -4.85 1.94
N ASN A 412 14.87 -4.18 3.09
CA ASN A 412 15.21 -2.77 3.22
C ASN A 412 16.68 -2.53 3.68
N GLY A 413 17.50 -3.58 3.71
CA GLY A 413 18.88 -3.54 4.19
C GLY A 413 19.89 -3.08 3.13
N TYR A 414 20.92 -2.35 3.55
CA TYR A 414 21.96 -1.83 2.65
C TYR A 414 22.82 -2.91 1.97
N VAL A 415 22.98 -4.09 2.57
CA VAL A 415 23.69 -5.23 1.95
C VAL A 415 22.86 -5.79 0.80
N THR A 416 21.55 -5.94 0.98
CA THR A 416 20.62 -6.34 -0.09
C THR A 416 20.70 -5.39 -1.28
N LEU A 417 20.65 -4.08 -1.03
CA LEU A 417 20.80 -3.04 -2.06
C LEU A 417 22.16 -3.19 -2.79
N GLY A 418 23.24 -3.34 -2.05
CA GLY A 418 24.59 -3.51 -2.61
C GLY A 418 24.72 -4.75 -3.51
N ILE A 419 24.16 -5.90 -3.09
CA ILE A 419 24.15 -7.13 -3.89
C ILE A 419 23.39 -6.92 -5.21
N LEU A 420 22.24 -6.24 -5.16
CA LEU A 420 21.44 -5.97 -6.37
C LEU A 420 22.14 -4.99 -7.32
N ILE A 421 22.79 -3.96 -6.81
CA ILE A 421 23.59 -3.03 -7.64
C ILE A 421 24.70 -3.81 -8.36
N VAL A 422 25.44 -4.63 -7.65
CA VAL A 422 26.49 -5.50 -8.24
C VAL A 422 25.87 -6.46 -9.27
N GLY A 423 24.73 -7.08 -8.95
CA GLY A 423 23.98 -7.95 -9.86
C GLY A 423 23.58 -7.24 -11.16
N VAL A 424 23.08 -6.02 -11.07
CA VAL A 424 22.74 -5.19 -12.23
C VAL A 424 23.99 -4.90 -13.07
N LEU A 425 25.08 -4.48 -12.45
CA LEU A 425 26.33 -4.18 -13.17
C LEU A 425 26.89 -5.40 -13.89
N ILE A 426 26.94 -6.57 -13.23
CA ILE A 426 27.38 -7.82 -13.84
C ILE A 426 26.47 -8.19 -15.03
N SER A 427 25.13 -8.12 -14.82
CA SER A 427 24.16 -8.44 -15.86
C SER A 427 24.24 -7.52 -17.06
N LEU A 428 24.49 -6.24 -16.86
CA LEU A 428 24.74 -5.27 -17.92
C LEU A 428 26.01 -5.58 -18.71
N VAL A 429 27.10 -5.96 -18.02
CA VAL A 429 28.36 -6.37 -18.66
C VAL A 429 28.14 -7.63 -19.50
N LEU A 430 27.41 -8.62 -18.97
CA LEU A 430 27.08 -9.84 -19.69
C LEU A 430 26.19 -9.55 -20.92
N ALA A 431 25.14 -8.77 -20.76
CA ALA A 431 24.27 -8.36 -21.86
C ALA A 431 25.05 -7.61 -22.94
N TRP A 432 25.99 -6.75 -22.55
CA TRP A 432 26.90 -6.06 -23.47
C TRP A 432 27.86 -7.01 -24.18
N HIS A 433 28.40 -8.00 -23.46
CA HIS A 433 29.32 -8.98 -24.03
C HIS A 433 28.64 -9.88 -25.07
N PHE A 434 27.40 -10.27 -24.82
CA PHE A 434 26.60 -11.07 -25.76
C PHE A 434 25.94 -10.24 -26.87
N ALA A 435 26.06 -8.90 -26.85
CA ALA A 435 25.62 -8.07 -27.96
C ALA A 435 26.52 -8.32 -29.18
N PRO A 436 25.96 -8.39 -30.42
CA PRO A 436 26.74 -8.66 -31.60
C PRO A 436 27.83 -7.58 -31.78
N ARG A 437 29.08 -8.01 -31.89
CA ARG A 437 30.19 -7.14 -32.26
C ARG A 437 30.16 -6.98 -33.76
N TRP A 438 30.14 -5.72 -34.22
CA TRP A 438 30.33 -5.41 -35.66
C TRP A 438 31.75 -5.82 -36.03
N GLN A 439 31.91 -6.80 -36.95
CA GLN A 439 33.15 -7.02 -37.69
C GLN A 439 33.00 -6.28 -39.01
N PRO A 440 33.91 -5.36 -39.34
CA PRO A 440 33.93 -4.80 -40.68
C PRO A 440 34.16 -5.93 -41.67
N GLN A 441 33.23 -6.11 -42.63
CA GLN A 441 33.55 -6.92 -43.79
C GLN A 441 34.72 -6.23 -44.50
N ARG A 442 35.86 -6.91 -44.55
CA ARG A 442 36.86 -6.58 -45.56
C ARG A 442 36.20 -6.85 -46.91
N HIS A 443 35.91 -5.82 -47.64
CA HIS A 443 35.78 -5.93 -49.09
C HIS A 443 37.15 -6.37 -49.58
N ASP A 444 37.31 -7.65 -49.91
CA ASP A 444 38.30 -8.06 -50.85
C ASP A 444 37.83 -7.48 -52.19
N GLU A 445 38.34 -6.30 -52.53
CA GLU A 445 38.37 -5.84 -53.92
C GLU A 445 39.20 -6.87 -54.68
N GLY A 446 38.52 -7.70 -55.46
CA GLY A 446 39.17 -8.58 -56.41
C GLY A 446 39.91 -7.76 -57.43
N THR A 447 41.19 -7.71 -57.31
CA THR A 447 42.08 -7.50 -58.48
C THR A 447 42.47 -8.88 -58.99
N ASP A 448 41.86 -9.24 -60.08
CA ASP A 448 42.36 -10.32 -60.95
C ASP A 448 43.79 -10.02 -61.34
N GLU A 449 44.72 -10.81 -60.84
CA GLU A 449 46.00 -10.99 -61.58
C GLU A 449 46.49 -12.43 -61.28
N GLU A 450 46.56 -13.22 -62.33
CA GLU A 450 47.24 -14.50 -62.45
C GLU A 450 48.64 -14.42 -61.84
N HIS A 451 48.97 -15.32 -60.95
CA HIS A 451 50.26 -16.06 -60.92
C HIS A 451 50.35 -16.87 -59.61
N GLY A 452 50.58 -18.18 -59.74
CA GLY A 452 51.25 -18.98 -58.66
C GLY A 452 50.49 -20.05 -57.97
N GLU A 453 50.15 -21.13 -58.66
CA GLU A 453 50.09 -22.47 -58.01
C GLU A 453 51.43 -22.70 -57.30
N HIS A 454 51.43 -22.78 -55.97
CA HIS A 454 52.37 -23.53 -55.15
C HIS A 454 52.43 -23.10 -53.67
N HIS A 455 51.36 -22.79 -52.97
CA HIS A 455 51.41 -22.71 -51.50
C HIS A 455 50.06 -23.03 -50.80
N ALA A 456 49.21 -23.84 -51.40
CA ALA A 456 47.89 -24.14 -50.86
C ALA A 456 47.81 -25.44 -50.02
N ARG A 457 48.94 -26.09 -49.67
CA ARG A 457 48.89 -27.42 -48.98
C ARG A 457 49.25 -27.44 -47.50
N HIS A 458 49.60 -26.35 -46.84
CA HIS A 458 49.99 -26.38 -45.42
C HIS A 458 49.15 -25.59 -44.44
N ARG A 459 47.96 -25.08 -44.82
CA ARG A 459 47.06 -24.35 -43.89
C ARG A 459 45.74 -25.05 -43.60
N ALA A 460 45.51 -26.26 -44.09
CA ALA A 460 44.25 -27.00 -43.94
C ALA A 460 44.24 -28.00 -42.76
N GLN A 461 45.20 -27.97 -41.84
CA GLN A 461 45.32 -29.02 -40.80
C GLN A 461 45.37 -28.54 -39.36
N ARG A 462 44.81 -27.33 -39.06
CA ARG A 462 44.64 -26.85 -37.67
C ARG A 462 43.31 -26.19 -37.39
N SER A 463 42.22 -26.66 -37.94
CA SER A 463 40.86 -26.33 -37.47
C SER A 463 40.07 -27.62 -37.26
N GLY A 464 40.64 -28.51 -36.46
CA GLY A 464 40.01 -29.76 -36.08
C GLY A 464 39.26 -29.60 -34.79
N ARG A 465 38.00 -30.00 -34.81
CA ARG A 465 37.20 -30.56 -33.70
C ARG A 465 36.58 -29.65 -32.67
N PHE A 466 35.79 -28.64 -33.06
CA PHE A 466 34.72 -28.13 -32.17
C PHE A 466 33.46 -27.61 -32.88
N ASN A 467 33.11 -28.14 -34.07
CA ASN A 467 31.86 -27.77 -34.75
C ASN A 467 31.04 -29.01 -35.11
N THR A 468 30.50 -29.69 -34.06
CA THR A 468 29.57 -30.82 -34.25
C THR A 468 28.09 -30.43 -34.15
N LEU A 469 27.76 -29.19 -33.87
CA LEU A 469 26.37 -28.72 -33.84
C LEU A 469 25.93 -28.10 -35.17
N PRO A 470 24.77 -28.47 -35.71
CA PRO A 470 24.23 -27.87 -36.92
C PRO A 470 24.00 -26.35 -36.74
N ARG A 471 24.20 -25.55 -37.81
CA ARG A 471 24.01 -24.09 -37.79
C ARG A 471 22.75 -23.59 -37.09
N PRO A 472 21.54 -24.22 -37.24
CA PRO A 472 20.33 -23.81 -36.51
C PRO A 472 20.45 -24.02 -34.99
N ALA A 473 21.17 -25.04 -34.52
CA ALA A 473 21.38 -25.27 -33.10
C ALA A 473 22.31 -24.22 -32.47
N LEU A 474 23.35 -23.77 -33.19
CA LEU A 474 24.23 -22.69 -32.75
C LEU A 474 23.51 -21.34 -32.69
N SER A 475 22.59 -21.08 -33.63
CA SER A 475 21.78 -19.85 -33.61
C SER A 475 20.76 -19.88 -32.47
N ALA A 476 20.15 -21.03 -32.16
CA ALA A 476 19.25 -21.20 -31.03
C ALA A 476 19.98 -21.02 -29.69
N LEU A 477 21.17 -21.61 -29.52
CA LEU A 477 21.99 -21.42 -28.30
C LEU A 477 22.40 -19.96 -28.12
N ALA A 478 22.78 -19.26 -29.20
CA ALA A 478 23.11 -17.84 -29.15
C ALA A 478 21.89 -16.97 -28.77
N TYR A 479 20.68 -17.32 -29.26
CA TYR A 479 19.45 -16.65 -28.88
C TYR A 479 19.13 -16.88 -27.40
N LEU A 480 19.20 -18.14 -26.93
CA LEU A 480 18.95 -18.49 -25.53
C LEU A 480 19.94 -17.78 -24.59
N GLY A 481 21.23 -17.76 -24.92
CA GLY A 481 22.24 -17.04 -24.14
C GLY A 481 21.95 -15.54 -24.03
N ARG A 482 21.49 -14.92 -25.12
CA ARG A 482 21.09 -13.49 -25.12
C ARG A 482 19.81 -13.25 -24.34
N LEU A 483 18.83 -14.12 -24.48
CA LEU A 483 17.58 -14.05 -23.72
C LEU A 483 17.85 -14.19 -22.23
N THR A 484 18.68 -15.15 -21.81
CA THR A 484 19.06 -15.33 -20.40
C THR A 484 19.79 -14.11 -19.85
N ALA A 485 20.77 -13.57 -20.59
CA ALA A 485 21.50 -12.38 -20.17
C ALA A 485 20.60 -11.14 -20.07
N LEU A 486 19.69 -10.96 -21.03
CA LEU A 486 18.72 -9.86 -21.02
C LEU A 486 17.73 -10.01 -19.87
N SER A 487 17.21 -11.23 -19.64
CA SER A 487 16.29 -11.50 -18.51
C SER A 487 16.96 -11.26 -17.17
N ALA A 488 18.22 -11.67 -17.02
CA ALA A 488 18.98 -11.40 -15.80
C ALA A 488 19.21 -9.91 -15.56
N ALA A 489 19.56 -9.14 -16.61
CA ALA A 489 19.76 -7.71 -16.51
C ALA A 489 18.45 -6.98 -16.15
N VAL A 490 17.37 -7.31 -16.85
CA VAL A 490 16.04 -6.71 -16.65
C VAL A 490 15.47 -7.08 -15.28
N GLY A 491 15.55 -8.36 -14.89
CA GLY A 491 15.08 -8.84 -13.59
C GLY A 491 15.82 -8.20 -12.42
N SER A 492 17.16 -8.13 -12.52
CA SER A 492 17.98 -7.47 -11.48
C SER A 492 17.67 -5.98 -11.37
N ALA A 493 17.46 -5.30 -12.50
CA ALA A 493 17.12 -3.88 -12.51
C ALA A 493 15.72 -3.62 -11.94
N ALA A 494 14.72 -4.45 -12.27
CA ALA A 494 13.38 -4.35 -11.72
C ALA A 494 13.37 -4.64 -10.20
N ALA A 495 14.12 -5.66 -9.74
CA ALA A 495 14.29 -5.95 -8.32
C ALA A 495 14.98 -4.79 -7.57
N LEU A 496 15.99 -4.16 -8.20
CA LEU A 496 16.65 -2.99 -7.62
C LEU A 496 15.68 -1.82 -7.43
N ILE A 497 14.80 -1.55 -8.41
CA ILE A 497 13.76 -0.53 -8.29
C ILE A 497 12.82 -0.87 -7.13
N GLY A 498 12.34 -2.13 -7.04
CA GLY A 498 11.46 -2.58 -5.96
C GLY A 498 12.08 -2.43 -4.57
N ILE A 499 13.33 -2.86 -4.40
CA ILE A 499 14.04 -2.73 -3.11
C ILE A 499 14.34 -1.28 -2.77
N ALA A 500 14.74 -0.45 -3.73
CA ALA A 500 14.96 0.98 -3.49
C ALA A 500 13.64 1.68 -3.06
N SER A 501 12.52 1.34 -3.70
CA SER A 501 11.20 1.83 -3.29
C SER A 501 10.82 1.35 -1.88
N ASN A 502 11.10 0.08 -1.55
CA ASN A 502 10.87 -0.45 -0.20
C ASN A 502 11.75 0.21 0.87
N MET A 503 12.98 0.61 0.54
CA MET A 503 13.85 1.34 1.48
C MET A 503 13.31 2.73 1.81
N VAL A 504 12.63 3.38 0.85
CA VAL A 504 11.98 4.68 1.05
C VAL A 504 10.66 4.51 1.80
N GLY A 505 9.83 3.55 1.40
CA GLY A 505 8.49 3.35 1.96
C GLY A 505 8.44 2.51 3.24
N GLY A 506 9.50 1.73 3.54
CA GLY A 506 9.57 0.92 4.77
C GLY A 506 8.59 -0.25 4.86
N PHE A 507 7.86 -0.58 3.77
CA PHE A 507 6.73 -1.52 3.79
C PHE A 507 7.10 -2.95 4.20
N TYR A 508 8.29 -3.44 3.82
CA TYR A 508 8.71 -4.82 4.02
C TYR A 508 10.08 -4.90 4.69
N THR A 509 10.13 -5.51 5.87
CA THR A 509 11.35 -5.73 6.64
C THR A 509 11.80 -7.20 6.62
N SER A 510 10.90 -8.12 6.17
CA SER A 510 11.20 -9.54 6.01
C SER A 510 10.92 -10.05 4.59
N TRP A 511 11.68 -11.09 4.18
CA TRP A 511 11.45 -11.74 2.88
C TRP A 511 10.15 -12.54 2.84
N SER A 512 9.68 -13.05 4.00
CA SER A 512 8.41 -13.75 4.11
C SER A 512 7.23 -12.83 3.79
N SER A 513 7.20 -11.63 4.36
CA SER A 513 6.11 -10.67 4.10
C SER A 513 6.06 -10.20 2.65
N ILE A 514 7.22 -10.06 1.97
CA ILE A 514 7.24 -9.82 0.52
C ILE A 514 6.60 -10.99 -0.25
N ALA A 515 6.97 -12.25 0.12
CA ALA A 515 6.45 -13.43 -0.56
C ALA A 515 4.94 -13.59 -0.35
N GLU A 516 4.44 -13.36 0.85
CA GLU A 516 3.01 -13.42 1.19
C GLU A 516 2.20 -12.36 0.42
N SER A 517 2.65 -11.11 0.42
CA SER A 517 2.00 -10.03 -0.34
C SER A 517 2.04 -10.29 -1.85
N PHE A 518 3.15 -10.86 -2.36
CA PHE A 518 3.24 -11.23 -3.77
C PHE A 518 2.24 -12.33 -4.14
N VAL A 519 2.09 -13.36 -3.30
CA VAL A 519 1.10 -14.43 -3.51
C VAL A 519 -0.33 -13.88 -3.42
N ALA A 520 -0.61 -13.01 -2.44
CA ALA A 520 -1.92 -12.36 -2.29
C ALA A 520 -2.28 -11.53 -3.53
N GLY A 521 -1.33 -10.76 -4.07
CA GLY A 521 -1.56 -9.95 -5.27
C GLY A 521 -1.75 -10.73 -6.58
N LEU A 522 -1.38 -12.02 -6.60
CA LEU A 522 -1.62 -12.91 -7.75
C LEU A 522 -3.00 -13.60 -7.70
N ARG A 523 -3.63 -13.70 -6.54
CA ARG A 523 -4.96 -14.28 -6.35
C ARG A 523 -6.05 -13.29 -6.74
#